data_443cee5a53072463458aacf83f20f90b
#
_entry.id   443cee5a53072463458aacf83f20f90b
#
_cell.length_a   1.000
_cell.length_b   1.000
_cell.length_c   1.000
_cell.angle_alpha   90.00
_cell.angle_beta   90.00
_cell.angle_gamma   90.00
#
_symmetry.space_group_name_H-M   'P 1'
#
loop_
_entity.id
_entity.type
_entity.pdbx_description
1 polymer ?
#
loop_
_entity_poly.entity_id
_entity_poly.type
_entity_poly.pdbx_seq_one_letter_code
_entity_poly.pdbx_strand_id
1 'polypeptide(L)'
;MKKPVRVVVTGGAGQIAYSLVFRIAAGDMLGKDQPVILQLLEMPVALEALKGVAMELDDCAFPLLQEVITTDDLAVAFKDADYALLVGATPRGPGMERNDLLRINGQIFTSQGKALNDHASPDVKVLVVGNPANTNAYIAMRSAPKINPANFTAMTRLDHNRALSQLAAKTGSKVTEIEKMVIWGNHSSTQYPDLSHTVVAGKAAKSLVDQDWMVKDFIPTVQQRGAAIIKARGKSSAASAASAAIDHIRDWALGSNGQWVSMGIPSDGSYGIPEGLMYSFPVTCANGKYSIVQGLEVDAFSRERMNATQQELEQERDAVADMLG
;
A
#
# COMPACT_ATOMS: atom_id res chain seq x y z
N MET A 1 -29.17 9.26 -0.36
CA MET A 1 -27.87 8.63 -0.72
C MET A 1 -26.76 9.58 -0.32
N LYS A 2 -25.62 9.05 0.13
CA LYS A 2 -24.41 9.87 0.34
C LYS A 2 -23.95 10.49 -0.98
N LYS A 3 -23.21 11.59 -0.93
CA LYS A 3 -22.57 12.16 -2.12
C LYS A 3 -21.55 11.15 -2.66
N PRO A 4 -21.48 10.90 -3.98
CA PRO A 4 -20.44 10.05 -4.55
C PRO A 4 -19.05 10.60 -4.24
N VAL A 5 -18.11 9.69 -3.96
CA VAL A 5 -16.69 9.99 -3.83
C VAL A 5 -15.95 9.56 -5.09
N ARG A 6 -14.90 10.31 -5.44
CA ARG A 6 -14.08 10.07 -6.63
C ARG A 6 -12.85 9.24 -6.26
N VAL A 7 -12.71 8.10 -6.90
CA VAL A 7 -11.62 7.15 -6.65
C VAL A 7 -10.80 6.99 -7.92
N VAL A 8 -9.55 7.45 -7.87
CA VAL A 8 -8.57 7.26 -8.94
C VAL A 8 -7.87 5.92 -8.77
N VAL A 9 -7.71 5.18 -9.87
CA VAL A 9 -6.83 4.00 -9.95
C VAL A 9 -5.93 4.16 -11.17
N THR A 10 -4.61 4.22 -10.94
CA THR A 10 -3.63 4.27 -12.04
C THR A 10 -3.21 2.88 -12.47
N GLY A 11 -2.86 2.71 -13.76
CA GLY A 11 -2.63 1.38 -14.32
C GLY A 11 -3.94 0.58 -14.42
N GLY A 12 -5.02 1.25 -14.82
CA GLY A 12 -6.40 0.76 -14.76
C GLY A 12 -6.68 -0.52 -15.52
N ALA A 13 -5.91 -0.81 -16.58
CA ALA A 13 -5.99 -2.06 -17.35
C ALA A 13 -5.09 -3.19 -16.80
N GLY A 14 -4.31 -2.92 -15.75
CA GLY A 14 -3.37 -3.89 -15.16
C GLY A 14 -4.07 -4.94 -14.29
N GLN A 15 -3.35 -6.03 -14.00
CA GLN A 15 -3.89 -7.18 -13.25
C GLN A 15 -4.36 -6.83 -11.83
N ILE A 16 -3.64 -5.93 -11.13
CA ILE A 16 -4.03 -5.49 -9.79
C ILE A 16 -5.29 -4.64 -9.90
N ALA A 17 -5.32 -3.66 -10.80
CA ALA A 17 -6.47 -2.79 -11.01
C ALA A 17 -7.71 -3.59 -11.40
N TYR A 18 -7.59 -4.55 -12.31
CA TYR A 18 -8.68 -5.45 -12.70
C TYR A 18 -9.26 -6.23 -11.52
N SER A 19 -8.42 -6.68 -10.58
CA SER A 19 -8.90 -7.33 -9.35
C SER A 19 -9.46 -6.36 -8.30
N LEU A 20 -9.19 -5.06 -8.43
CA LEU A 20 -9.45 -4.02 -7.44
C LEU A 20 -10.75 -3.25 -7.73
N VAL A 21 -10.92 -2.79 -8.99
CA VAL A 21 -11.97 -1.82 -9.34
C VAL A 21 -13.39 -2.38 -9.17
N PHE A 22 -13.61 -3.64 -9.46
CA PHE A 22 -14.89 -4.32 -9.26
C PHE A 22 -15.26 -4.40 -7.78
N ARG A 23 -14.29 -4.62 -6.90
CA ARG A 23 -14.50 -4.65 -5.45
C ARG A 23 -14.74 -3.26 -4.88
N ILE A 24 -14.09 -2.23 -5.42
CA ILE A 24 -14.40 -0.83 -5.06
C ILE A 24 -15.85 -0.53 -5.45
N ALA A 25 -16.24 -0.84 -6.68
CA ALA A 25 -17.60 -0.63 -7.18
C ALA A 25 -18.66 -1.42 -6.40
N ALA A 26 -18.31 -2.62 -5.91
CA ALA A 26 -19.16 -3.44 -5.06
C ALA A 26 -19.27 -2.93 -3.60
N GLY A 27 -18.51 -1.88 -3.22
CA GLY A 27 -18.55 -1.28 -1.89
C GLY A 27 -17.68 -1.97 -0.84
N ASP A 28 -16.69 -2.79 -1.24
CA ASP A 28 -15.81 -3.48 -0.29
C ASP A 28 -14.81 -2.52 0.38
N MET A 29 -14.49 -1.40 -0.28
CA MET A 29 -13.49 -0.44 0.21
C MET A 29 -14.08 0.63 1.14
N LEU A 30 -15.20 1.24 0.76
CA LEU A 30 -15.76 2.42 1.45
C LEU A 30 -17.13 2.15 2.09
N GLY A 31 -17.58 0.90 2.09
CA GLY A 31 -18.87 0.49 2.66
C GLY A 31 -19.98 0.35 1.61
N LYS A 32 -21.02 -0.39 2.00
CA LYS A 32 -22.12 -0.79 1.10
C LYS A 32 -23.15 0.32 0.84
N ASP A 33 -22.93 1.50 1.39
CA ASP A 33 -23.81 2.67 1.25
C ASP A 33 -23.10 3.89 0.66
N GLN A 34 -21.81 3.75 0.26
CA GLN A 34 -21.02 4.83 -0.32
C GLN A 34 -20.97 4.72 -1.86
N PRO A 35 -21.67 5.59 -2.60
CA PRO A 35 -21.54 5.68 -4.05
C PRO A 35 -20.13 6.12 -4.47
N VAL A 36 -19.67 5.63 -5.60
CA VAL A 36 -18.33 5.93 -6.13
C VAL A 36 -18.38 6.34 -7.61
N ILE A 37 -17.46 7.21 -7.99
CA ILE A 37 -17.09 7.50 -9.37
C ILE A 37 -15.66 6.97 -9.54
N LEU A 38 -15.45 6.06 -10.47
CA LEU A 38 -14.12 5.51 -10.77
C LEU A 38 -13.45 6.34 -11.86
N GLN A 39 -12.23 6.82 -11.60
CA GLN A 39 -11.38 7.53 -12.55
C GLN A 39 -10.16 6.64 -12.84
N LEU A 40 -10.15 6.01 -14.01
CA LEU A 40 -9.16 5.01 -14.38
C LEU A 40 -8.14 5.63 -15.34
N LEU A 41 -6.90 5.74 -14.88
CA LEU A 41 -5.78 6.28 -15.65
C LEU A 41 -4.98 5.13 -16.26
N GLU A 42 -4.65 5.26 -17.53
CA GLU A 42 -3.79 4.30 -18.21
C GLU A 42 -2.90 5.00 -19.26
N MET A 43 -1.88 4.30 -19.72
CA MET A 43 -1.05 4.78 -20.83
C MET A 43 -1.81 4.72 -22.14
N PRO A 44 -1.53 5.61 -23.12
CA PRO A 44 -2.23 5.64 -24.40
C PRO A 44 -2.29 4.29 -25.12
N VAL A 45 -1.21 3.51 -25.03
CA VAL A 45 -1.09 2.17 -25.64
C VAL A 45 -2.06 1.14 -25.02
N ALA A 46 -2.53 1.35 -23.82
CA ALA A 46 -3.43 0.42 -23.11
C ALA A 46 -4.86 0.93 -22.95
N LEU A 47 -5.22 2.10 -23.53
CA LEU A 47 -6.57 2.66 -23.45
C LEU A 47 -7.65 1.73 -24.03
N GLU A 48 -7.33 0.95 -25.07
CA GLU A 48 -8.30 0.01 -25.63
C GLU A 48 -8.60 -1.14 -24.65
N ALA A 49 -7.59 -1.65 -23.95
CA ALA A 49 -7.79 -2.62 -22.88
C ALA A 49 -8.57 -2.02 -21.70
N LEU A 50 -8.33 -0.74 -21.38
CA LEU A 50 -9.06 -0.03 -20.34
C LEU A 50 -10.55 0.12 -20.65
N LYS A 51 -10.91 0.35 -21.93
CA LYS A 51 -12.31 0.36 -22.37
C LYS A 51 -12.99 -0.98 -22.11
N GLY A 52 -12.29 -2.10 -22.34
CA GLY A 52 -12.80 -3.43 -22.01
C GLY A 52 -13.12 -3.58 -20.50
N VAL A 53 -12.25 -3.07 -19.63
CA VAL A 53 -12.50 -3.05 -18.18
C VAL A 53 -13.73 -2.22 -17.83
N ALA A 54 -13.91 -1.05 -18.47
CA ALA A 54 -15.10 -0.22 -18.27
C ALA A 54 -16.39 -0.92 -18.71
N MET A 55 -16.39 -1.61 -19.86
CA MET A 55 -17.53 -2.40 -20.32
C MET A 55 -17.91 -3.49 -19.33
N GLU A 56 -16.94 -4.21 -18.75
CA GLU A 56 -17.23 -5.22 -17.72
C GLU A 56 -17.76 -4.61 -16.41
N LEU A 57 -17.30 -3.41 -16.03
CA LEU A 57 -17.87 -2.67 -14.91
C LEU A 57 -19.33 -2.30 -15.16
N ASP A 58 -19.68 -1.88 -16.38
CA ASP A 58 -21.05 -1.59 -16.80
C ASP A 58 -21.93 -2.87 -16.75
N ASP A 59 -21.40 -3.98 -17.27
CA ASP A 59 -22.08 -5.28 -17.28
C ASP A 59 -22.38 -5.82 -15.87
N CYS A 60 -21.57 -5.46 -14.88
CA CYS A 60 -21.80 -5.82 -13.48
C CYS A 60 -22.99 -5.08 -12.84
N ALA A 61 -23.44 -3.96 -13.41
CA ALA A 61 -24.57 -3.15 -12.94
C ALA A 61 -24.51 -2.84 -11.42
N PHE A 62 -23.34 -2.49 -10.89
CA PHE A 62 -23.15 -2.19 -9.48
C PHE A 62 -23.97 -0.98 -9.04
N PRO A 63 -24.86 -1.10 -8.03
CA PRO A 63 -25.73 0.00 -7.62
C PRO A 63 -25.00 1.20 -7.01
N LEU A 64 -23.74 1.01 -6.55
CA LEU A 64 -22.91 2.07 -5.98
C LEU A 64 -22.06 2.77 -7.03
N LEU A 65 -21.84 2.17 -8.20
CA LEU A 65 -21.04 2.76 -9.27
C LEU A 65 -21.88 3.79 -10.03
N GLN A 66 -21.50 5.07 -9.95
CA GLN A 66 -22.24 6.16 -10.59
C GLN A 66 -21.67 6.51 -11.96
N GLU A 67 -20.36 6.40 -12.13
CA GLU A 67 -19.67 6.76 -13.37
C GLU A 67 -18.32 6.04 -13.45
N VAL A 68 -17.86 5.71 -14.65
CA VAL A 68 -16.50 5.27 -14.96
C VAL A 68 -15.89 6.22 -15.96
N ILE A 69 -14.80 6.88 -15.59
CA ILE A 69 -14.02 7.77 -16.45
C ILE A 69 -12.72 7.06 -16.81
N THR A 70 -12.49 6.84 -18.09
CA THR A 70 -11.24 6.25 -18.63
C THR A 70 -10.44 7.32 -19.36
N THR A 71 -9.14 7.44 -19.05
CA THR A 71 -8.32 8.53 -19.61
C THR A 71 -6.82 8.21 -19.57
N ASP A 72 -6.05 8.87 -20.39
CA ASP A 72 -4.59 8.98 -20.32
C ASP A 72 -4.13 10.37 -19.84
N ASP A 73 -5.08 11.30 -19.62
CA ASP A 73 -4.81 12.64 -19.13
C ASP A 73 -4.82 12.68 -17.60
N LEU A 74 -3.70 13.10 -17.02
CA LEU A 74 -3.53 13.21 -15.57
C LEU A 74 -4.50 14.25 -14.95
N ALA A 75 -4.77 15.36 -15.62
CA ALA A 75 -5.67 16.39 -15.10
C ALA A 75 -7.11 15.88 -15.01
N VAL A 76 -7.54 15.09 -16.00
CA VAL A 76 -8.85 14.44 -16.00
C VAL A 76 -8.91 13.34 -14.93
N ALA A 77 -7.87 12.50 -14.85
CA ALA A 77 -7.82 11.38 -13.90
C ALA A 77 -7.88 11.85 -12.45
N PHE A 78 -7.14 12.89 -12.08
CA PHE A 78 -7.05 13.34 -10.69
C PHE A 78 -8.07 14.43 -10.31
N LYS A 79 -8.91 14.87 -11.24
CA LYS A 79 -9.89 15.92 -10.99
C LYS A 79 -10.80 15.59 -9.81
N ASP A 80 -10.78 16.45 -8.77
CA ASP A 80 -11.60 16.34 -7.57
C ASP A 80 -11.51 14.98 -6.85
N ALA A 81 -10.37 14.27 -6.99
CA ALA A 81 -10.18 12.95 -6.41
C ALA A 81 -10.20 12.99 -4.89
N ASP A 82 -11.01 12.14 -4.27
CA ASP A 82 -11.07 11.94 -2.80
C ASP A 82 -10.13 10.83 -2.34
N TYR A 83 -9.93 9.82 -3.20
CA TYR A 83 -9.01 8.70 -2.99
C TYR A 83 -8.20 8.45 -4.26
N ALA A 84 -6.91 8.21 -4.11
CA ALA A 84 -6.04 7.87 -5.22
C ALA A 84 -5.21 6.62 -4.88
N LEU A 85 -5.43 5.54 -5.64
CA LEU A 85 -4.65 4.31 -5.56
C LEU A 85 -3.67 4.30 -6.74
N LEU A 86 -2.41 4.61 -6.45
CA LEU A 86 -1.34 4.67 -7.44
C LEU A 86 -0.74 3.28 -7.63
N VAL A 87 -1.38 2.51 -8.49
CA VAL A 87 -1.07 1.09 -8.74
C VAL A 87 -0.08 0.93 -9.88
N GLY A 88 -0.24 1.75 -10.93
CA GLY A 88 0.60 1.73 -12.10
C GLY A 88 2.03 2.15 -11.81
N ALA A 89 2.97 1.26 -12.17
CA ALA A 89 4.41 1.48 -12.19
C ALA A 89 5.02 0.60 -13.28
N THR A 90 6.18 0.98 -13.79
CA THR A 90 6.94 0.13 -14.69
C THR A 90 7.50 -1.06 -13.90
N PRO A 91 7.19 -2.32 -14.26
CA PRO A 91 7.78 -3.47 -13.59
C PRO A 91 9.26 -3.61 -13.92
N ARG A 92 10.03 -4.22 -13.01
CA ARG A 92 11.44 -4.51 -13.27
C ARG A 92 11.56 -5.50 -14.41
N GLY A 93 12.18 -5.07 -15.50
CA GLY A 93 12.49 -5.91 -16.67
C GLY A 93 13.79 -6.71 -16.50
N PRO A 94 14.02 -7.75 -17.34
CA PRO A 94 15.29 -8.46 -17.39
C PRO A 94 16.45 -7.49 -17.70
N GLY A 95 17.53 -7.55 -16.91
CA GLY A 95 18.72 -6.71 -17.09
C GLY A 95 18.59 -5.26 -16.61
N MET A 96 17.44 -4.88 -16.04
CA MET A 96 17.26 -3.52 -15.49
C MET A 96 17.89 -3.42 -14.11
N GLU A 97 18.76 -2.44 -13.92
CA GLU A 97 19.33 -2.12 -12.62
C GLU A 97 18.28 -1.49 -11.67
N ARG A 98 18.52 -1.58 -10.35
CA ARG A 98 17.61 -0.99 -9.36
C ARG A 98 17.46 0.51 -9.54
N ASN A 99 18.58 1.21 -9.81
CA ASN A 99 18.60 2.65 -10.00
C ASN A 99 17.84 3.10 -11.25
N ASP A 100 17.89 2.32 -12.34
CA ASP A 100 17.11 2.61 -13.56
C ASP A 100 15.62 2.54 -13.28
N LEU A 101 15.19 1.50 -12.55
CA LEU A 101 13.80 1.34 -12.14
C LEU A 101 13.33 2.49 -11.24
N LEU A 102 14.17 2.90 -10.26
CA LEU A 102 13.89 4.05 -9.40
C LEU A 102 13.68 5.33 -10.21
N ARG A 103 14.55 5.59 -11.21
CA ARG A 103 14.45 6.79 -12.06
C ARG A 103 13.22 6.78 -12.96
N ILE A 104 12.92 5.65 -13.62
CA ILE A 104 11.74 5.52 -14.50
C ILE A 104 10.47 5.72 -13.69
N ASN A 105 10.33 5.01 -12.58
CA ASN A 105 9.16 5.14 -11.73
C ASN A 105 9.11 6.52 -11.06
N GLY A 106 10.26 7.06 -10.66
CA GLY A 106 10.35 8.41 -10.10
C GLY A 106 9.72 9.48 -10.99
N GLN A 107 9.95 9.44 -12.30
CA GLN A 107 9.32 10.36 -13.25
C GLN A 107 7.79 10.21 -13.29
N ILE A 108 7.29 8.96 -13.27
CA ILE A 108 5.86 8.66 -13.23
C ILE A 108 5.23 9.26 -11.97
N PHE A 109 5.81 8.98 -10.80
CA PHE A 109 5.25 9.43 -9.52
C PHE A 109 5.44 10.92 -9.26
N THR A 110 6.47 11.57 -9.83
CA THR A 110 6.61 13.02 -9.85
C THR A 110 5.44 13.66 -10.64
N SER A 111 5.13 13.12 -11.83
CA SER A 111 4.03 13.64 -12.65
C SER A 111 2.67 13.43 -11.99
N GLN A 112 2.44 12.25 -11.39
CA GLN A 112 1.21 11.95 -10.65
C GLN A 112 1.09 12.81 -9.38
N GLY A 113 2.19 13.04 -8.66
CA GLY A 113 2.22 13.93 -7.50
C GLY A 113 1.86 15.37 -7.85
N LYS A 114 2.41 15.90 -8.93
CA LYS A 114 2.03 17.24 -9.45
C LYS A 114 0.56 17.32 -9.84
N ALA A 115 0.04 16.29 -10.52
CA ALA A 115 -1.37 16.25 -10.89
C ALA A 115 -2.30 16.15 -9.67
N LEU A 116 -1.94 15.37 -8.64
CA LEU A 116 -2.63 15.37 -7.35
C LEU A 116 -2.65 16.76 -6.73
N ASN A 117 -1.49 17.43 -6.67
CA ASN A 117 -1.34 18.76 -6.11
C ASN A 117 -2.24 19.83 -6.77
N ASP A 118 -2.45 19.70 -8.08
CA ASP A 118 -3.13 20.72 -8.88
C ASP A 118 -4.62 20.42 -9.10
N HIS A 119 -5.03 19.17 -9.03
CA HIS A 119 -6.37 18.76 -9.48
C HIS A 119 -7.17 17.97 -8.44
N ALA A 120 -6.52 17.32 -7.45
CA ALA A 120 -7.25 16.51 -6.49
C ALA A 120 -7.92 17.34 -5.40
N SER A 121 -8.83 16.72 -4.66
CA SER A 121 -9.38 17.28 -3.43
C SER A 121 -8.24 17.58 -2.44
N PRO A 122 -8.29 18.70 -1.68
CA PRO A 122 -7.26 19.04 -0.68
C PRO A 122 -7.04 17.95 0.38
N ASP A 123 -8.07 17.17 0.66
CA ASP A 123 -8.06 16.08 1.66
C ASP A 123 -7.91 14.70 1.03
N VAL A 124 -7.48 14.62 -0.23
CA VAL A 124 -7.29 13.36 -0.95
C VAL A 124 -6.42 12.39 -0.14
N LYS A 125 -6.85 11.13 -0.06
CA LYS A 125 -6.06 10.03 0.54
C LYS A 125 -5.38 9.24 -0.54
N VAL A 126 -4.06 9.15 -0.45
CA VAL A 126 -3.21 8.53 -1.47
C VAL A 126 -2.60 7.25 -0.93
N LEU A 127 -2.83 6.14 -1.63
CA LEU A 127 -2.17 4.87 -1.40
C LEU A 127 -1.29 4.51 -2.60
N VAL A 128 0.00 4.37 -2.37
CA VAL A 128 0.94 3.90 -3.38
C VAL A 128 1.13 2.39 -3.26
N VAL A 129 0.84 1.71 -4.35
CA VAL A 129 0.96 0.24 -4.51
C VAL A 129 2.10 -0.12 -5.46
N GLY A 130 2.35 0.73 -6.46
CA GLY A 130 3.41 0.54 -7.44
C GLY A 130 4.81 0.55 -6.82
N ASN A 131 5.63 -0.48 -7.15
CA ASN A 131 6.97 -0.66 -6.56
C ASN A 131 8.05 0.20 -7.26
N PRO A 132 9.04 0.66 -6.47
CA PRO A 132 9.22 0.53 -5.01
C PRO A 132 8.27 1.44 -4.23
N ALA A 133 7.33 0.84 -3.48
CA ALA A 133 6.16 1.55 -2.97
C ALA A 133 6.50 2.71 -2.02
N ASN A 134 7.40 2.50 -1.06
CA ASN A 134 7.76 3.54 -0.09
C ASN A 134 8.44 4.74 -0.79
N THR A 135 9.38 4.49 -1.67
CA THR A 135 10.12 5.54 -2.39
C THR A 135 9.20 6.27 -3.37
N ASN A 136 8.33 5.55 -4.08
CA ASN A 136 7.34 6.16 -4.96
C ASN A 136 6.34 7.04 -4.18
N ALA A 137 5.92 6.61 -2.98
CA ALA A 137 5.07 7.43 -2.11
C ALA A 137 5.81 8.69 -1.63
N TYR A 138 7.08 8.58 -1.29
CA TYR A 138 7.92 9.72 -0.94
C TYR A 138 8.02 10.73 -2.10
N ILE A 139 8.27 10.25 -3.32
CA ILE A 139 8.34 11.09 -4.52
C ILE A 139 7.01 11.80 -4.78
N ALA A 140 5.90 11.07 -4.77
CA ALA A 140 4.57 11.65 -4.98
C ALA A 140 4.24 12.72 -3.93
N MET A 141 4.52 12.44 -2.66
CA MET A 141 4.34 13.37 -1.53
C MET A 141 5.17 14.64 -1.72
N ARG A 142 6.47 14.51 -2.05
CA ARG A 142 7.36 15.66 -2.27
C ARG A 142 6.94 16.50 -3.48
N SER A 143 6.29 15.88 -4.46
CA SER A 143 5.79 16.55 -5.67
C SER A 143 4.43 17.22 -5.50
N ALA A 144 3.80 17.09 -4.32
CA ALA A 144 2.48 17.62 -4.03
C ALA A 144 2.46 18.50 -2.75
N PRO A 145 3.17 19.65 -2.74
CA PRO A 145 3.40 20.44 -1.54
C PRO A 145 2.13 21.10 -0.94
N LYS A 146 1.03 21.18 -1.68
CA LYS A 146 -0.25 21.69 -1.16
C LYS A 146 -1.06 20.65 -0.39
N ILE A 147 -0.75 19.37 -0.53
CA ILE A 147 -1.44 18.28 0.14
C ILE A 147 -0.70 17.94 1.44
N ASN A 148 -1.46 17.68 2.50
CA ASN A 148 -0.87 17.26 3.78
C ASN A 148 -0.04 15.97 3.58
N PRO A 149 1.25 15.95 3.97
CA PRO A 149 2.10 14.75 3.88
C PRO A 149 1.48 13.50 4.50
N ALA A 150 0.70 13.64 5.59
CA ALA A 150 -0.01 12.54 6.24
C ALA A 150 -1.08 11.89 5.35
N ASN A 151 -1.44 12.49 4.23
CA ASN A 151 -2.38 11.90 3.28
C ASN A 151 -1.71 10.97 2.26
N PHE A 152 -0.38 10.81 2.31
CA PHE A 152 0.36 9.87 1.46
C PHE A 152 0.77 8.64 2.25
N THR A 153 0.45 7.47 1.71
CA THR A 153 0.80 6.17 2.31
C THR A 153 1.35 5.21 1.27
N ALA A 154 2.20 4.28 1.73
CA ALA A 154 2.71 3.16 0.94
C ALA A 154 2.12 1.84 1.46
N MET A 155 1.83 0.90 0.56
CA MET A 155 1.17 -0.34 0.92
C MET A 155 2.15 -1.37 1.49
N THR A 156 2.11 -1.56 2.82
CA THR A 156 2.71 -2.71 3.52
C THR A 156 1.66 -3.68 4.06
N ARG A 157 0.38 -3.42 3.76
CA ARG A 157 -0.74 -4.28 4.17
C ARG A 157 -0.66 -5.68 3.59
N LEU A 158 -0.14 -5.84 2.37
CA LEU A 158 0.06 -7.18 1.79
C LEU A 158 1.05 -8.00 2.62
N ASP A 159 2.14 -7.40 3.07
CA ASP A 159 3.13 -8.05 3.92
C ASP A 159 2.54 -8.40 5.29
N HIS A 160 1.74 -7.48 5.85
CA HIS A 160 0.98 -7.70 7.07
C HIS A 160 0.03 -8.91 6.94
N ASN A 161 -0.75 -8.99 5.87
CA ASN A 161 -1.66 -10.11 5.61
C ASN A 161 -0.90 -11.44 5.40
N ARG A 162 0.28 -11.40 4.76
CA ARG A 162 1.18 -12.56 4.62
C ARG A 162 1.68 -13.04 5.98
N ALA A 163 2.11 -12.11 6.85
CA ALA A 163 2.57 -12.44 8.19
C ALA A 163 1.45 -13.07 9.03
N LEU A 164 0.23 -12.51 9.00
CA LEU A 164 -0.94 -13.09 9.65
C LEU A 164 -1.19 -14.53 9.18
N SER A 165 -1.18 -14.77 7.88
CA SER A 165 -1.47 -16.09 7.31
C SER A 165 -0.39 -17.13 7.65
N GLN A 166 0.89 -16.75 7.66
CA GLN A 166 1.99 -17.63 8.04
C GLN A 166 1.91 -18.01 9.53
N LEU A 167 1.63 -17.03 10.40
CA LEU A 167 1.49 -17.28 11.83
C LEU A 167 0.26 -18.15 12.13
N ALA A 168 -0.87 -17.89 11.48
CA ALA A 168 -2.08 -18.69 11.60
C ALA A 168 -1.82 -20.17 11.22
N ALA A 169 -1.14 -20.39 10.09
CA ALA A 169 -0.78 -21.75 9.65
C ALA A 169 0.15 -22.47 10.64
N LYS A 170 1.13 -21.77 11.20
CA LYS A 170 2.08 -22.34 12.19
C LYS A 170 1.39 -22.71 13.50
N THR A 171 0.47 -21.88 13.98
CA THR A 171 -0.17 -22.05 15.30
C THR A 171 -1.47 -22.85 15.23
N GLY A 172 -2.00 -23.12 14.02
CA GLY A 172 -3.30 -23.75 13.83
C GLY A 172 -4.48 -22.83 14.20
N SER A 173 -4.25 -21.53 14.35
CA SER A 173 -5.26 -20.53 14.71
C SER A 173 -5.94 -19.97 13.46
N LYS A 174 -7.06 -19.24 13.68
CA LYS A 174 -7.67 -18.42 12.64
C LYS A 174 -6.95 -17.08 12.53
N VAL A 175 -6.91 -16.50 11.33
CA VAL A 175 -6.36 -15.14 11.12
C VAL A 175 -7.05 -14.11 12.00
N THR A 176 -8.35 -14.27 12.26
CA THR A 176 -9.16 -13.40 13.11
C THR A 176 -8.83 -13.48 14.61
N GLU A 177 -8.02 -14.45 15.03
CA GLU A 177 -7.55 -14.62 16.41
C GLU A 177 -6.16 -14.02 16.62
N ILE A 178 -5.56 -13.43 15.57
CA ILE A 178 -4.24 -12.81 15.62
C ILE A 178 -4.39 -11.30 15.67
N GLU A 179 -3.79 -10.70 16.70
CA GLU A 179 -3.83 -9.27 16.97
C GLU A 179 -2.40 -8.70 17.07
N LYS A 180 -2.26 -7.40 16.86
CA LYS A 180 -1.01 -6.65 17.08
C LYS A 180 0.16 -7.13 16.21
N MET A 181 -0.14 -7.61 15.00
CA MET A 181 0.89 -7.88 13.98
C MET A 181 1.53 -6.57 13.52
N VAL A 182 2.82 -6.58 13.28
CA VAL A 182 3.58 -5.41 12.83
C VAL A 182 4.48 -5.76 11.65
N ILE A 183 4.49 -4.89 10.65
CA ILE A 183 5.53 -4.84 9.61
C ILE A 183 6.27 -3.51 9.74
N TRP A 184 7.56 -3.55 10.02
CA TRP A 184 8.42 -2.38 10.06
C TRP A 184 9.13 -2.16 8.73
N GLY A 185 9.29 -0.88 8.32
CA GLY A 185 10.23 -0.45 7.31
C GLY A 185 9.73 -0.39 5.89
N ASN A 186 10.58 -0.84 4.96
CA ASN A 186 10.38 -0.78 3.53
C ASN A 186 9.59 -1.99 3.00
N HIS A 187 8.73 -1.78 2.00
CA HIS A 187 8.12 -2.90 1.25
C HIS A 187 9.17 -3.54 0.32
N SER A 188 10.11 -4.26 0.90
CA SER A 188 11.24 -4.92 0.23
C SER A 188 11.65 -6.19 0.96
N SER A 189 12.79 -6.78 0.56
CA SER A 189 13.37 -7.93 1.27
C SER A 189 13.96 -7.57 2.64
N THR A 190 14.05 -6.29 3.00
CA THR A 190 14.50 -5.84 4.33
C THR A 190 13.34 -5.59 5.29
N GLN A 191 12.08 -5.64 4.84
CA GLN A 191 10.92 -5.51 5.73
C GLN A 191 11.04 -6.44 6.94
N TYR A 192 10.62 -5.95 8.10
CA TYR A 192 10.69 -6.75 9.31
C TYR A 192 9.29 -7.07 9.85
N PRO A 193 8.77 -8.29 9.62
CA PRO A 193 7.60 -8.80 10.32
C PRO A 193 7.96 -9.14 11.76
N ASP A 194 7.39 -8.41 12.71
CA ASP A 194 7.73 -8.47 14.13
C ASP A 194 6.62 -9.14 14.95
N LEU A 195 6.98 -10.22 15.65
CA LEU A 195 6.08 -10.96 16.53
C LEU A 195 6.19 -10.53 18.02
N SER A 196 6.99 -9.53 18.34
CA SER A 196 7.30 -9.16 19.74
C SER A 196 6.06 -8.80 20.55
N HIS A 197 5.10 -8.17 19.89
CA HIS A 197 3.85 -7.71 20.50
C HIS A 197 2.61 -8.47 20.01
N THR A 198 2.81 -9.39 19.06
CA THR A 198 1.71 -10.14 18.45
C THR A 198 1.08 -11.10 19.44
N VAL A 199 -0.24 -11.16 19.42
CA VAL A 199 -1.06 -12.03 20.25
C VAL A 199 -1.87 -12.98 19.37
N VAL A 200 -1.95 -14.26 19.75
CA VAL A 200 -2.72 -15.30 19.09
C VAL A 200 -3.68 -15.92 20.10
N ALA A 201 -4.98 -15.75 19.90
CA ALA A 201 -6.00 -16.27 20.83
C ALA A 201 -5.71 -15.92 22.31
N GLY A 202 -5.32 -14.66 22.58
CA GLY A 202 -4.99 -14.14 23.91
C GLY A 202 -3.62 -14.52 24.46
N LYS A 203 -2.77 -15.26 23.71
CA LYS A 203 -1.43 -15.65 24.13
C LYS A 203 -0.37 -14.92 23.30
N ALA A 204 0.76 -14.57 23.92
CA ALA A 204 1.89 -13.97 23.20
C ALA A 204 2.39 -14.92 22.10
N ALA A 205 2.52 -14.43 20.86
CA ALA A 205 2.95 -15.25 19.73
C ALA A 205 4.31 -15.92 19.99
N LYS A 206 5.27 -15.20 20.58
CA LYS A 206 6.60 -15.74 20.95
C LYS A 206 6.56 -16.93 21.94
N SER A 207 5.44 -17.16 22.63
CA SER A 207 5.27 -18.35 23.48
C SER A 207 4.72 -19.57 22.72
N LEU A 208 4.25 -19.37 21.47
CA LEU A 208 3.65 -20.40 20.65
C LEU A 208 4.55 -20.87 19.50
N VAL A 209 5.62 -20.14 19.22
CA VAL A 209 6.59 -20.45 18.17
C VAL A 209 8.02 -20.35 18.71
N ASP A 210 8.92 -21.18 18.19
CA ASP A 210 10.32 -21.12 18.59
C ASP A 210 11.08 -20.05 17.81
N GLN A 211 12.20 -19.59 18.38
CA GLN A 211 13.06 -18.56 17.81
C GLN A 211 13.63 -18.98 16.44
N ASP A 212 13.98 -20.25 16.30
CA ASP A 212 14.55 -20.80 15.07
C ASP A 212 13.55 -20.70 13.92
N TRP A 213 12.30 -21.09 14.15
CA TRP A 213 11.23 -20.93 13.14
C TRP A 213 11.01 -19.46 12.80
N MET A 214 10.97 -18.57 13.80
CA MET A 214 10.78 -17.14 13.55
C MET A 214 11.85 -16.57 12.62
N VAL A 215 13.12 -16.89 12.88
CA VAL A 215 14.27 -16.34 12.15
C VAL A 215 14.52 -17.02 10.81
N LYS A 216 14.40 -18.37 10.76
CA LYS A 216 14.78 -19.16 9.58
C LYS A 216 13.64 -19.39 8.60
N ASP A 217 12.39 -19.34 9.06
CA ASP A 217 11.20 -19.64 8.25
C ASP A 217 10.27 -18.46 8.11
N PHE A 218 9.75 -17.90 9.21
CA PHE A 218 8.70 -16.87 9.18
C PHE A 218 9.17 -15.60 8.50
N ILE A 219 10.24 -14.97 9.01
CA ILE A 219 10.74 -13.69 8.47
C ILE A 219 11.10 -13.83 6.99
N PRO A 220 11.95 -14.81 6.57
CA PRO A 220 12.29 -14.95 5.16
C PRO A 220 11.09 -15.29 4.26
N THR A 221 10.14 -16.10 4.74
CA THR A 221 8.94 -16.44 3.98
C THR A 221 8.09 -15.20 3.69
N VAL A 222 7.88 -14.33 4.68
CA VAL A 222 7.12 -13.08 4.47
C VAL A 222 7.87 -12.16 3.52
N GLN A 223 9.18 -11.95 3.73
CA GLN A 223 10.03 -11.10 2.91
C GLN A 223 10.09 -11.53 1.43
N GLN A 224 10.14 -12.85 1.18
CA GLN A 224 10.36 -13.41 -0.16
C GLN A 224 9.08 -13.93 -0.82
N ARG A 225 7.92 -13.75 -0.19
CA ARG A 225 6.64 -14.30 -0.69
C ARG A 225 6.30 -13.81 -2.10
N GLY A 226 6.61 -12.57 -2.43
CA GLY A 226 6.41 -12.03 -3.77
C GLY A 226 7.19 -12.79 -4.84
N ALA A 227 8.47 -13.04 -4.60
CA ALA A 227 9.34 -13.83 -5.50
C ALA A 227 8.85 -15.28 -5.64
N ALA A 228 8.42 -15.92 -4.54
CA ALA A 228 7.85 -17.26 -4.56
C ALA A 228 6.58 -17.35 -5.42
N ILE A 229 5.70 -16.34 -5.35
CA ILE A 229 4.50 -16.27 -6.19
C ILE A 229 4.85 -16.10 -7.66
N ILE A 230 5.81 -15.22 -7.99
CA ILE A 230 6.30 -15.05 -9.38
C ILE A 230 6.85 -16.37 -9.91
N LYS A 231 7.67 -17.08 -9.14
CA LYS A 231 8.21 -18.39 -9.50
C LYS A 231 7.11 -19.41 -9.78
N ALA A 232 6.04 -19.43 -8.98
CA ALA A 232 4.94 -20.39 -9.12
C ALA A 232 3.95 -20.01 -10.23
N ARG A 233 3.57 -18.74 -10.35
CA ARG A 233 2.52 -18.27 -11.28
C ARG A 233 3.06 -17.71 -12.61
N GLY A 234 4.35 -17.40 -12.71
CA GLY A 234 4.91 -16.63 -13.84
C GLY A 234 4.49 -15.14 -13.84
N LYS A 235 3.75 -14.67 -12.83
CA LYS A 235 3.25 -13.29 -12.71
C LYS A 235 3.27 -12.85 -11.25
N SER A 236 3.37 -11.55 -11.03
CA SER A 236 3.31 -10.93 -9.69
C SER A 236 1.95 -11.15 -9.01
N SER A 237 1.92 -10.95 -7.70
CA SER A 237 0.68 -10.91 -6.92
C SER A 237 -0.28 -9.86 -7.49
N ALA A 238 -1.52 -10.23 -7.75
CA ALA A 238 -2.55 -9.32 -8.25
C ALA A 238 -3.75 -9.28 -7.30
N ALA A 239 -4.49 -10.37 -7.15
CA ALA A 239 -5.69 -10.42 -6.32
C ALA A 239 -5.39 -10.15 -4.83
N SER A 240 -4.28 -10.70 -4.29
CA SER A 240 -3.88 -10.44 -2.90
C SER A 240 -3.40 -9.00 -2.69
N ALA A 241 -2.75 -8.39 -3.69
CA ALA A 241 -2.38 -6.98 -3.64
C ALA A 241 -3.62 -6.07 -3.68
N ALA A 242 -4.59 -6.37 -4.55
CA ALA A 242 -5.88 -5.68 -4.59
C ALA A 242 -6.64 -5.80 -3.27
N SER A 243 -6.67 -6.99 -2.66
CA SER A 243 -7.29 -7.21 -1.36
C SER A 243 -6.64 -6.37 -0.27
N ALA A 244 -5.30 -6.35 -0.24
CA ALA A 244 -4.55 -5.56 0.72
C ALA A 244 -4.76 -4.05 0.55
N ALA A 245 -4.88 -3.56 -0.70
CA ALA A 245 -5.18 -2.16 -0.98
C ALA A 245 -6.58 -1.76 -0.49
N ILE A 246 -7.57 -2.63 -0.69
CA ILE A 246 -8.92 -2.45 -0.14
C ILE A 246 -8.89 -2.41 1.38
N ASP A 247 -8.22 -3.36 2.02
CA ASP A 247 -8.12 -3.41 3.49
C ASP A 247 -7.44 -2.16 4.05
N HIS A 248 -6.37 -1.69 3.39
CA HIS A 248 -5.65 -0.49 3.80
C HIS A 248 -6.54 0.76 3.77
N ILE A 249 -7.20 1.02 2.63
CA ILE A 249 -8.08 2.20 2.50
C ILE A 249 -9.31 2.05 3.39
N ARG A 250 -9.90 0.85 3.50
CA ARG A 250 -11.07 0.61 4.35
C ARG A 250 -10.78 0.95 5.81
N ASP A 251 -9.68 0.44 6.35
CA ASP A 251 -9.32 0.72 7.74
C ASP A 251 -8.99 2.19 7.94
N TRP A 252 -8.32 2.83 6.99
CA TRP A 252 -8.05 4.27 7.05
C TRP A 252 -9.33 5.11 7.00
N ALA A 253 -10.24 4.80 6.08
CA ALA A 253 -11.46 5.57 5.87
C ALA A 253 -12.54 5.31 6.95
N LEU A 254 -12.73 4.04 7.32
CA LEU A 254 -13.84 3.61 8.19
C LEU A 254 -13.40 3.33 9.63
N GLY A 255 -12.10 3.23 9.86
CA GLY A 255 -11.52 2.89 11.15
C GLY A 255 -11.11 1.42 11.27
N SER A 256 -10.05 1.17 12.05
CA SER A 256 -9.52 -0.18 12.32
C SER A 256 -10.10 -0.81 13.60
N ASN A 257 -11.09 -0.15 14.25
CA ASN A 257 -11.70 -0.61 15.50
C ASN A 257 -10.68 -0.95 16.61
N GLY A 258 -9.61 -0.14 16.68
CA GLY A 258 -8.52 -0.34 17.64
C GLY A 258 -7.52 -1.43 17.25
N GLN A 259 -7.76 -2.17 16.17
CA GLN A 259 -6.80 -3.13 15.66
C GLN A 259 -5.58 -2.43 15.06
N TRP A 260 -4.40 -3.02 15.29
CA TRP A 260 -3.18 -2.54 14.66
C TRP A 260 -3.12 -3.03 13.21
N VAL A 261 -2.80 -2.09 12.32
CA VAL A 261 -2.53 -2.36 10.92
C VAL A 261 -1.18 -1.74 10.55
N SER A 262 -0.52 -2.26 9.53
CA SER A 262 0.78 -1.73 9.08
C SER A 262 0.58 -0.82 7.89
N MET A 263 1.11 0.40 7.98
CA MET A 263 1.07 1.39 6.90
C MET A 263 2.45 2.03 6.72
N GLY A 264 2.92 2.13 5.48
CA GLY A 264 4.04 3.00 5.13
C GLY A 264 3.57 4.45 5.15
N ILE A 265 4.12 5.25 6.06
CA ILE A 265 3.72 6.64 6.31
C ILE A 265 4.94 7.52 6.52
N PRO A 266 4.83 8.85 6.36
CA PRO A 266 5.91 9.77 6.74
C PRO A 266 6.21 9.63 8.23
N SER A 267 7.46 9.33 8.56
CA SER A 267 7.90 9.25 9.96
C SER A 267 7.79 10.61 10.64
N ASP A 268 7.35 10.60 11.88
CA ASP A 268 7.31 11.74 12.81
C ASP A 268 8.46 11.70 13.86
N GLY A 269 9.47 10.86 13.65
CA GLY A 269 10.56 10.63 14.60
C GLY A 269 10.28 9.48 15.57
N SER A 270 9.08 8.90 15.58
CA SER A 270 8.74 7.75 16.43
C SER A 270 9.74 6.61 16.25
N TYR A 271 10.07 5.95 17.35
CA TYR A 271 11.03 4.82 17.39
C TYR A 271 12.44 5.18 16.90
N GLY A 272 12.80 6.46 16.82
CA GLY A 272 14.09 6.93 16.32
C GLY A 272 14.26 6.86 14.82
N ILE A 273 13.17 6.65 14.07
CA ILE A 273 13.19 6.68 12.60
C ILE A 273 13.19 8.15 12.14
N PRO A 274 14.13 8.58 11.26
CA PRO A 274 14.23 9.97 10.82
C PRO A 274 12.92 10.53 10.26
N GLU A 275 12.60 11.77 10.65
CA GLU A 275 11.39 12.47 10.19
C GLU A 275 11.33 12.55 8.66
N GLY A 276 10.13 12.42 8.13
CA GLY A 276 9.83 12.51 6.70
C GLY A 276 10.25 11.28 5.88
N LEU A 277 10.94 10.30 6.46
CA LEU A 277 11.21 9.03 5.79
C LEU A 277 9.91 8.23 5.65
N MET A 278 9.58 7.74 4.46
CA MET A 278 8.39 6.92 4.23
C MET A 278 8.64 5.49 4.75
N TYR A 279 8.19 5.22 5.98
CA TYR A 279 8.51 4.01 6.73
C TYR A 279 7.24 3.32 7.23
N SER A 280 7.20 1.99 7.24
CA SER A 280 6.04 1.24 7.75
C SER A 280 6.05 1.17 9.27
N PHE A 281 4.94 1.56 9.87
CA PHE A 281 4.68 1.52 11.31
C PHE A 281 3.39 0.76 11.62
N PRO A 282 3.24 0.21 12.84
CA PRO A 282 1.92 -0.16 13.36
C PRO A 282 1.12 1.10 13.64
N VAL A 283 -0.10 1.14 13.13
CA VAL A 283 -1.02 2.25 13.33
C VAL A 283 -2.40 1.74 13.74
N THR A 284 -3.18 2.60 14.39
CA THR A 284 -4.64 2.47 14.51
C THR A 284 -5.30 3.55 13.68
N CYS A 285 -6.49 3.26 13.15
CA CYS A 285 -7.23 4.20 12.31
C CYS A 285 -8.58 4.54 12.92
N ALA A 286 -8.94 5.83 12.91
CA ALA A 286 -10.23 6.34 13.34
C ALA A 286 -10.54 7.68 12.65
N ASN A 287 -11.79 7.92 12.31
CA ASN A 287 -12.26 9.20 11.75
C ASN A 287 -11.47 9.65 10.50
N GLY A 288 -11.08 8.70 9.64
CA GLY A 288 -10.31 8.98 8.43
C GLY A 288 -8.85 9.40 8.67
N LYS A 289 -8.32 9.16 9.88
CA LYS A 289 -6.92 9.43 10.27
C LYS A 289 -6.29 8.18 10.82
N TYR A 290 -4.97 8.10 10.72
CA TYR A 290 -4.18 7.08 11.42
C TYR A 290 -3.37 7.71 12.55
N SER A 291 -2.98 6.89 13.51
CA SER A 291 -2.08 7.25 14.60
C SER A 291 -1.08 6.13 14.82
N ILE A 292 0.21 6.47 14.88
CA ILE A 292 1.26 5.49 15.18
C ILE A 292 1.04 4.94 16.60
N VAL A 293 1.07 3.62 16.74
CA VAL A 293 1.06 2.97 18.06
C VAL A 293 2.36 3.33 18.76
N GLN A 294 2.27 3.94 19.92
CA GLN A 294 3.42 4.43 20.70
C GLN A 294 3.80 3.49 21.85
N GLY A 295 5.03 3.63 22.34
CA GLY A 295 5.48 2.98 23.57
C GLY A 295 5.78 1.49 23.46
N LEU A 296 5.97 0.97 22.24
CA LEU A 296 6.38 -0.42 22.05
C LEU A 296 7.85 -0.59 22.45
N GLU A 297 8.14 -1.61 23.24
CA GLU A 297 9.51 -2.01 23.53
C GLU A 297 10.14 -2.62 22.27
N VAL A 298 11.35 -2.17 21.94
CA VAL A 298 12.14 -2.63 20.81
C VAL A 298 13.41 -3.26 21.33
N ASP A 299 13.48 -4.58 21.31
CA ASP A 299 14.68 -5.32 21.73
C ASP A 299 15.84 -5.14 20.70
N ALA A 300 17.04 -5.60 21.06
CA ALA A 300 18.23 -5.47 20.22
C ALA A 300 18.07 -6.17 18.86
N PHE A 301 17.41 -7.32 18.84
CA PHE A 301 17.16 -8.08 17.61
C PHE A 301 16.23 -7.33 16.66
N SER A 302 15.15 -6.75 17.18
CA SER A 302 14.21 -5.92 16.40
C SER A 302 14.88 -4.63 15.92
N ARG A 303 15.67 -3.99 16.80
CA ARG A 303 16.38 -2.74 16.47
C ARG A 303 17.34 -2.93 15.29
N GLU A 304 18.12 -4.00 15.29
CA GLU A 304 19.04 -4.31 14.18
C GLU A 304 18.29 -4.38 12.83
N ARG A 305 17.15 -5.06 12.80
CA ARG A 305 16.33 -5.22 11.59
C ARG A 305 15.65 -3.91 11.18
N MET A 306 15.13 -3.17 12.13
CA MET A 306 14.56 -1.84 11.89
C MET A 306 15.60 -0.88 11.29
N ASN A 307 16.82 -0.92 11.79
CA ASN A 307 17.92 -0.10 11.27
C ASN A 307 18.32 -0.52 9.84
N ALA A 308 18.36 -1.82 9.55
CA ALA A 308 18.69 -2.31 8.21
C ALA A 308 17.68 -1.84 7.15
N THR A 309 16.38 -1.93 7.44
CA THR A 309 15.35 -1.46 6.51
C THR A 309 15.28 0.08 6.44
N GLN A 310 15.57 0.79 7.53
CA GLN A 310 15.73 2.24 7.54
C GLN A 310 16.86 2.68 6.61
N GLN A 311 18.04 2.07 6.73
CA GLN A 311 19.19 2.38 5.91
C GLN A 311 18.91 2.17 4.42
N GLU A 312 18.17 1.13 4.06
CA GLU A 312 17.74 0.92 2.66
C GLU A 312 16.87 2.08 2.17
N LEU A 313 15.90 2.54 2.96
CA LEU A 313 15.03 3.66 2.61
C LEU A 313 15.79 4.99 2.51
N GLU A 314 16.78 5.22 3.38
CA GLU A 314 17.66 6.39 3.29
C GLU A 314 18.46 6.39 1.98
N GLN A 315 19.02 5.25 1.59
CA GLN A 315 19.72 5.08 0.31
C GLN A 315 18.80 5.31 -0.90
N GLU A 316 17.57 4.77 -0.85
CA GLU A 316 16.58 4.98 -1.91
C GLU A 316 16.15 6.45 -2.01
N ARG A 317 15.90 7.11 -0.88
CA ARG A 317 15.60 8.55 -0.82
C ARG A 317 16.74 9.38 -1.45
N ASP A 318 17.97 9.10 -1.06
CA ASP A 318 19.13 9.84 -1.54
C ASP A 318 19.38 9.62 -3.04
N ALA A 319 19.09 8.42 -3.55
CA ALA A 319 19.18 8.09 -4.97
C ALA A 319 18.16 8.83 -5.86
N VAL A 320 17.09 9.39 -5.29
CA VAL A 320 16.07 10.15 -6.03
C VAL A 320 16.06 11.64 -5.67
N ALA A 321 16.99 12.11 -4.85
CA ALA A 321 17.03 13.48 -4.35
C ALA A 321 17.12 14.53 -5.48
N ASP A 322 17.87 14.23 -6.55
CA ASP A 322 18.02 15.07 -7.73
C ASP A 322 16.73 15.22 -8.58
N MET A 323 15.74 14.37 -8.36
CA MET A 323 14.47 14.39 -9.07
C MET A 323 13.41 15.26 -8.37
N LEU A 324 13.67 15.67 -7.13
CA LEU A 324 12.67 16.31 -6.28
C LEU A 324 12.78 17.83 -6.17
N GLY A 325 13.82 18.43 -6.79
CA GLY A 325 14.02 19.87 -6.98
C GLY A 325 14.25 20.61 -5.67
#